data_4bfd55b244cf909fadde4d868dbcc05f
#
_entry.id   4bfd55b244cf909fadde4d868dbcc05f
#
_cell.length_a   1.000
_cell.length_b   1.000
_cell.length_c   1.000
_cell.angle_alpha   90.00
_cell.angle_beta   90.00
_cell.angle_gamma   90.00
#
_symmetry.space_group_name_H-M   'P 1'
#
loop_
_entity.id
_entity.type
_entity.pdbx_description
1 polymer ?
#
loop_
_entity_poly.entity_id
_entity_poly.type
_entity_poly.pdbx_seq_one_letter_code
_entity_poly.pdbx_strand_id
1 'polypeptide(L)'
;MDLHNIREDYSKRELSESECHADPIVQFEQWLNEAIHSQVNEPTAVNVAAVGEDGRPNSRMVLLKEVNPQGFVFFSNYLSRKGCSFDAHPFAAMTFFWPELERQVRVEGRIEKLDAAASDEYFDSRPYTSRIGAWASAQSEVLSSKAMLVAKAAAVGAKHPLHVPRPPHWGGYLVIPDRIEFWQGRPSRLHDRIQYRLVDGNWIRERLSP
;
A
#
# COMPACT_ATOMS: atom_id res chain seq x y z
N MET A 1 -15.41 26.28 -8.39
CA MET A 1 -14.76 25.56 -9.50
C MET A 1 -15.72 24.51 -9.99
N ASP A 2 -16.11 24.56 -11.26
CA ASP A 2 -17.00 23.58 -11.90
C ASP A 2 -16.13 22.51 -12.61
N LEU A 3 -16.35 21.22 -12.27
CA LEU A 3 -15.58 20.07 -12.79
C LEU A 3 -16.46 19.15 -13.66
N HIS A 4 -17.71 19.54 -13.97
CA HIS A 4 -18.70 18.70 -14.63
C HIS A 4 -18.27 18.26 -16.05
N ASN A 5 -17.43 19.03 -16.69
CA ASN A 5 -17.01 18.81 -18.08
C ASN A 5 -15.65 18.09 -18.19
N ILE A 6 -15.00 17.74 -17.07
CA ILE A 6 -13.75 16.97 -17.07
C ILE A 6 -14.13 15.49 -17.15
N ARG A 7 -14.02 14.91 -18.34
CA ARG A 7 -14.35 13.49 -18.59
C ARG A 7 -13.30 12.91 -19.51
N GLU A 8 -12.89 11.68 -19.22
CA GLU A 8 -12.05 10.87 -20.11
C GLU A 8 -12.80 9.57 -20.43
N ASP A 9 -12.70 9.12 -21.67
CA ASP A 9 -13.23 7.83 -22.10
C ASP A 9 -12.13 6.78 -22.05
N TYR A 10 -12.40 5.69 -21.34
CA TYR A 10 -11.52 4.55 -21.19
C TYR A 10 -11.76 3.52 -22.30
N SER A 11 -10.70 3.09 -22.99
CA SER A 11 -10.85 2.17 -24.14
C SER A 11 -9.67 1.24 -24.38
N LYS A 12 -8.67 1.24 -23.50
CA LYS A 12 -7.38 0.58 -23.79
C LYS A 12 -7.45 -0.94 -23.77
N ARG A 13 -8.18 -1.53 -22.81
CA ARG A 13 -8.23 -2.99 -22.61
C ARG A 13 -9.57 -3.45 -22.09
N GLU A 14 -9.78 -4.77 -22.13
CA GLU A 14 -10.90 -5.49 -21.53
C GLU A 14 -10.40 -6.38 -20.40
N LEU A 15 -11.31 -6.80 -19.53
CA LEU A 15 -11.04 -7.78 -18.49
C LEU A 15 -12.17 -8.80 -18.47
N SER A 16 -11.83 -10.06 -18.77
CA SER A 16 -12.78 -11.17 -18.72
C SER A 16 -12.37 -12.20 -17.65
N GLU A 17 -13.35 -12.94 -17.14
CA GLU A 17 -13.11 -13.99 -16.15
C GLU A 17 -12.19 -15.08 -16.69
N SER A 18 -12.27 -15.38 -17.99
CA SER A 18 -11.45 -16.42 -18.63
C SER A 18 -9.97 -16.05 -18.74
N GLU A 19 -9.65 -14.75 -18.70
CA GLU A 19 -8.29 -14.23 -18.80
C GLU A 19 -7.64 -14.00 -17.42
N CYS A 20 -8.45 -14.05 -16.36
CA CYS A 20 -7.98 -13.88 -15.00
C CYS A 20 -7.37 -15.17 -14.43
N HIS A 21 -6.24 -15.05 -13.74
CA HIS A 21 -5.65 -16.17 -13.02
C HIS A 21 -6.58 -16.66 -11.89
N ALA A 22 -6.51 -17.96 -11.54
CA ALA A 22 -7.31 -18.52 -10.44
C ALA A 22 -6.91 -17.94 -9.06
N ASP A 23 -5.62 -17.67 -8.87
CA ASP A 23 -5.06 -17.01 -7.68
C ASP A 23 -4.99 -15.50 -7.91
N PRO A 24 -5.67 -14.68 -7.07
CA PRO A 24 -5.64 -13.22 -7.21
C PRO A 24 -4.28 -12.59 -6.89
N ILE A 25 -3.41 -13.24 -6.11
CA ILE A 25 -2.05 -12.74 -5.88
C ILE A 25 -1.25 -12.81 -7.18
N VAL A 26 -1.31 -13.94 -7.88
CA VAL A 26 -0.67 -14.11 -9.20
C VAL A 26 -1.25 -13.12 -10.21
N GLN A 27 -2.57 -12.92 -10.21
CA GLN A 27 -3.23 -11.92 -11.06
C GLN A 27 -2.72 -10.51 -10.78
N PHE A 28 -2.52 -10.16 -9.50
CA PHE A 28 -1.97 -8.87 -9.11
C PHE A 28 -0.51 -8.71 -9.59
N GLU A 29 0.33 -9.73 -9.38
CA GLU A 29 1.72 -9.72 -9.85
C GLU A 29 1.83 -9.51 -11.36
N GLN A 30 0.96 -10.15 -12.14
CA GLN A 30 0.90 -9.94 -13.60
C GLN A 30 0.59 -8.48 -13.93
N TRP A 31 -0.43 -7.89 -13.29
CA TRP A 31 -0.82 -6.50 -13.52
C TRP A 31 0.24 -5.49 -13.05
N LEU A 32 0.89 -5.76 -11.92
CA LEU A 32 1.99 -4.93 -11.43
C LEU A 32 3.19 -4.99 -12.39
N ASN A 33 3.54 -6.16 -12.90
CA ASN A 33 4.60 -6.32 -13.89
C ASN A 33 4.27 -5.57 -15.19
N GLU A 34 3.03 -5.62 -15.66
CA GLU A 34 2.59 -4.82 -16.80
C GLU A 34 2.72 -3.31 -16.53
N ALA A 35 2.35 -2.86 -15.33
CA ALA A 35 2.50 -1.46 -14.94
C ALA A 35 3.96 -1.01 -14.92
N ILE A 36 4.87 -1.84 -14.41
CA ILE A 36 6.31 -1.59 -14.41
C ILE A 36 6.86 -1.52 -15.85
N HIS A 37 6.53 -2.50 -16.69
CA HIS A 37 7.00 -2.54 -18.09
C HIS A 37 6.41 -1.39 -18.94
N SER A 38 5.20 -0.95 -18.63
CA SER A 38 4.56 0.21 -19.27
C SER A 38 5.04 1.55 -18.72
N GLN A 39 6.02 1.55 -17.83
CA GLN A 39 6.61 2.75 -17.22
C GLN A 39 5.57 3.66 -16.55
N VAL A 40 4.55 3.06 -15.92
CA VAL A 40 3.60 3.79 -15.07
C VAL A 40 4.38 4.54 -13.99
N ASN A 41 4.01 5.78 -13.73
CA ASN A 41 4.67 6.56 -12.70
C ASN A 41 4.39 5.96 -11.30
N GLU A 42 5.45 5.63 -10.55
CA GLU A 42 5.36 5.05 -9.19
C GLU A 42 4.41 3.81 -9.10
N PRO A 43 4.62 2.73 -9.88
CA PRO A 43 3.66 1.62 -9.97
C PRO A 43 3.43 0.90 -8.64
N THR A 44 4.34 1.04 -7.68
CA THR A 44 4.24 0.47 -6.32
C THR A 44 3.56 1.40 -5.32
N ALA A 45 3.22 2.64 -5.72
CA ALA A 45 2.50 3.55 -4.85
C ALA A 45 1.06 3.05 -4.61
N VAL A 46 0.67 3.02 -3.35
CA VAL A 46 -0.65 2.51 -2.95
C VAL A 46 -1.27 3.38 -1.88
N ASN A 47 -2.55 3.71 -2.03
CA ASN A 47 -3.32 4.32 -0.97
C ASN A 47 -3.71 3.24 0.05
N VAL A 48 -3.31 3.41 1.31
CA VAL A 48 -3.70 2.53 2.41
C VAL A 48 -4.66 3.27 3.33
N ALA A 49 -5.84 2.70 3.50
CA ALA A 49 -6.88 3.17 4.41
C ALA A 49 -6.92 2.32 5.68
N ALA A 50 -7.26 2.98 6.78
CA ALA A 50 -7.46 2.39 8.10
C ALA A 50 -8.62 3.09 8.81
N VAL A 51 -9.20 2.43 9.80
CA VAL A 51 -10.21 3.03 10.68
C VAL A 51 -9.53 3.43 11.99
N GLY A 52 -9.66 4.68 12.37
CA GLY A 52 -9.13 5.20 13.65
C GLY A 52 -9.90 4.66 14.84
N GLU A 53 -9.33 4.79 16.04
CA GLU A 53 -9.98 4.42 17.29
C GLU A 53 -11.33 5.15 17.48
N ASP A 54 -11.45 6.36 16.92
CA ASP A 54 -12.66 7.17 16.87
C ASP A 54 -13.69 6.73 15.80
N GLY A 55 -13.43 5.60 15.12
CA GLY A 55 -14.27 5.08 14.04
C GLY A 55 -14.14 5.80 12.71
N ARG A 56 -13.32 6.86 12.61
CA ARG A 56 -13.17 7.62 11.37
C ARG A 56 -12.15 6.98 10.43
N PRO A 57 -12.47 6.83 9.14
CA PRO A 57 -11.50 6.38 8.15
C PRO A 57 -10.41 7.44 7.94
N ASN A 58 -9.20 6.97 7.73
CA ASN A 58 -8.07 7.81 7.34
C ASN A 58 -7.20 7.05 6.34
N SER A 59 -6.59 7.78 5.39
CA SER A 59 -5.77 7.15 4.36
C SER A 59 -4.51 7.95 4.02
N ARG A 60 -3.54 7.31 3.39
CA ARG A 60 -2.27 7.91 2.93
C ARG A 60 -1.63 7.03 1.87
N MET A 61 -0.71 7.63 1.11
CA MET A 61 0.12 6.86 0.21
C MET A 61 1.26 6.19 0.99
N VAL A 62 1.55 4.94 0.64
CA VAL A 62 2.75 4.19 1.00
C VAL A 62 3.32 3.51 -0.25
N LEU A 63 4.49 2.91 -0.14
CA LEU A 63 5.05 2.11 -1.24
C LEU A 63 4.94 0.63 -0.88
N LEU A 64 4.36 -0.16 -1.76
CA LEU A 64 4.42 -1.61 -1.73
C LEU A 64 5.89 -2.03 -1.87
N LYS A 65 6.34 -2.97 -1.03
CA LYS A 65 7.73 -3.44 -1.01
C LYS A 65 7.88 -4.91 -1.35
N GLU A 66 6.84 -5.67 -1.11
CA GLU A 66 6.82 -7.09 -1.42
C GLU A 66 5.38 -7.54 -1.68
N VAL A 67 5.22 -8.50 -2.58
CA VAL A 67 4.02 -9.32 -2.73
C VAL A 67 4.47 -10.75 -2.56
N ASN A 68 3.80 -11.50 -1.72
CA ASN A 68 4.08 -12.93 -1.51
C ASN A 68 2.75 -13.70 -1.40
N PRO A 69 2.77 -15.04 -1.35
CA PRO A 69 1.53 -15.83 -1.29
C PRO A 69 0.61 -15.51 -0.10
N GLN A 70 1.11 -14.83 0.94
CA GLN A 70 0.31 -14.42 2.09
C GLN A 70 -0.36 -13.06 1.88
N GLY A 71 0.21 -12.18 1.05
CA GLY A 71 -0.35 -10.85 0.78
C GLY A 71 0.66 -9.76 0.42
N PHE A 72 0.41 -8.56 0.93
CA PHE A 72 1.03 -7.31 0.49
C PHE A 72 1.81 -6.66 1.63
N VAL A 73 3.10 -6.39 1.41
CA VAL A 73 3.99 -5.85 2.43
C VAL A 73 4.34 -4.39 2.17
N PHE A 74 4.24 -3.58 3.20
CA PHE A 74 4.80 -2.23 3.24
C PHE A 74 5.42 -1.94 4.62
N PHE A 75 6.27 -0.92 4.69
CA PHE A 75 6.98 -0.57 5.93
C PHE A 75 6.59 0.81 6.42
N SER A 76 6.47 0.98 7.73
CA SER A 76 6.07 2.24 8.33
C SER A 76 6.47 2.35 9.81
N ASN A 77 6.21 3.54 10.39
CA ASN A 77 6.30 3.77 11.82
C ASN A 77 5.03 3.26 12.51
N TYR A 78 5.18 2.37 13.48
CA TYR A 78 4.08 1.76 14.25
C TYR A 78 3.34 2.77 15.14
N LEU A 79 4.02 3.82 15.61
CA LEU A 79 3.42 4.87 16.44
C LEU A 79 2.78 6.01 15.60
N SER A 80 2.82 5.92 14.28
CA SER A 80 2.12 6.90 13.43
C SER A 80 0.60 6.72 13.54
N ARG A 81 -0.17 7.74 13.13
CA ARG A 81 -1.65 7.67 13.13
C ARG A 81 -2.20 6.40 12.49
N LYS A 82 -1.59 5.93 11.38
CA LYS A 82 -2.01 4.67 10.75
C LYS A 82 -1.66 3.45 11.61
N GLY A 83 -0.47 3.45 12.24
CA GLY A 83 -0.04 2.36 13.13
C GLY A 83 -0.99 2.20 14.30
N CYS A 84 -1.34 3.31 14.99
CA CYS A 84 -2.33 3.29 16.06
C CYS A 84 -3.72 2.84 15.55
N SER A 85 -4.11 3.25 14.34
CA SER A 85 -5.37 2.78 13.73
C SER A 85 -5.38 1.27 13.51
N PHE A 86 -4.27 0.67 13.05
CA PHE A 86 -4.16 -0.78 12.86
C PHE A 86 -4.09 -1.56 14.17
N ASP A 87 -3.51 -0.98 15.22
CA ASP A 87 -3.51 -1.58 16.55
C ASP A 87 -4.94 -1.58 17.15
N ALA A 88 -5.76 -0.55 16.88
CA ALA A 88 -7.16 -0.48 17.31
C ALA A 88 -8.09 -1.36 16.45
N HIS A 89 -7.91 -1.34 15.13
CA HIS A 89 -8.72 -2.07 14.16
C HIS A 89 -7.78 -2.74 13.14
N PRO A 90 -7.48 -4.05 13.27
CA PRO A 90 -6.47 -4.75 12.48
C PRO A 90 -6.97 -5.11 11.07
N PHE A 91 -7.56 -4.13 10.38
CA PHE A 91 -8.01 -4.24 9.00
C PHE A 91 -7.49 -3.07 8.17
N ALA A 92 -7.19 -3.33 6.92
CA ALA A 92 -6.74 -2.34 5.96
C ALA A 92 -7.46 -2.51 4.62
N ALA A 93 -7.64 -1.38 3.92
CA ALA A 93 -7.94 -1.40 2.50
C ALA A 93 -6.79 -0.72 1.75
N MET A 94 -6.38 -1.32 0.63
CA MET A 94 -5.36 -0.79 -0.26
C MET A 94 -5.99 -0.50 -1.62
N THR A 95 -5.57 0.60 -2.25
CA THR A 95 -6.01 0.93 -3.61
C THR A 95 -4.80 1.33 -4.44
N PHE A 96 -4.51 0.54 -5.45
CA PHE A 96 -3.58 0.85 -6.53
C PHE A 96 -4.36 1.49 -7.67
N PHE A 97 -3.79 2.53 -8.29
CA PHE A 97 -4.38 3.15 -9.46
C PHE A 97 -3.29 3.45 -10.49
N TRP A 98 -3.43 2.86 -11.65
CA TRP A 98 -2.53 2.99 -12.80
C TRP A 98 -3.27 3.68 -13.96
N PRO A 99 -3.32 5.02 -13.96
CA PRO A 99 -4.12 5.77 -14.92
C PRO A 99 -3.67 5.53 -16.36
N GLU A 100 -2.37 5.32 -16.61
CA GLU A 100 -1.83 5.04 -17.93
C GLU A 100 -2.35 3.72 -18.52
N LEU A 101 -2.78 2.79 -17.67
CA LEU A 101 -3.39 1.51 -18.05
C LEU A 101 -4.91 1.48 -17.87
N GLU A 102 -5.50 2.56 -17.36
CA GLU A 102 -6.91 2.64 -16.99
C GLU A 102 -7.31 1.52 -16.02
N ARG A 103 -6.44 1.21 -15.04
CA ARG A 103 -6.60 0.10 -14.10
C ARG A 103 -6.59 0.55 -12.65
N GLN A 104 -7.41 -0.14 -11.86
CA GLN A 104 -7.38 -0.05 -10.41
C GLN A 104 -7.38 -1.45 -9.80
N VAL A 105 -6.64 -1.65 -8.71
CA VAL A 105 -6.76 -2.84 -7.87
C VAL A 105 -7.10 -2.41 -6.45
N ARG A 106 -8.11 -3.02 -5.87
CA ARG A 106 -8.47 -2.85 -4.46
C ARG A 106 -8.21 -4.14 -3.70
N VAL A 107 -7.61 -4.01 -2.54
CA VAL A 107 -7.32 -5.13 -1.63
C VAL A 107 -7.92 -4.78 -0.28
N GLU A 108 -8.68 -5.71 0.31
CA GLU A 108 -9.22 -5.58 1.66
C GLU A 108 -8.83 -6.83 2.44
N GLY A 109 -8.46 -6.64 3.71
CA GLY A 109 -8.07 -7.77 4.54
C GLY A 109 -7.54 -7.37 5.90
N ARG A 110 -7.11 -8.38 6.64
CA ARG A 110 -6.50 -8.22 7.96
C ARG A 110 -5.05 -7.73 7.80
N ILE A 111 -4.58 -6.94 8.74
CA ILE A 111 -3.21 -6.43 8.76
C ILE A 111 -2.48 -6.90 10.01
N GLU A 112 -1.23 -7.33 9.84
CA GLU A 112 -0.35 -7.80 10.91
C GLU A 112 1.03 -7.15 10.79
N LYS A 113 1.75 -7.02 11.93
CA LYS A 113 3.15 -6.62 11.91
C LYS A 113 4.01 -7.82 11.48
N LEU A 114 4.98 -7.57 10.61
CA LEU A 114 6.01 -8.56 10.29
C LEU A 114 6.89 -8.82 11.54
N ASP A 115 7.56 -9.96 11.51
CA ASP A 115 8.56 -10.28 12.52
C ASP A 115 9.75 -9.30 12.51
N ALA A 116 10.54 -9.36 13.58
CA ALA A 116 11.68 -8.46 13.74
C ALA A 116 12.76 -8.70 12.67
N ALA A 117 13.01 -9.95 12.31
CA ALA A 117 14.08 -10.31 11.37
C ALA A 117 13.80 -9.76 9.97
N ALA A 118 12.59 -9.96 9.43
CA ALA A 118 12.17 -9.40 8.15
C ALA A 118 12.17 -7.86 8.15
N SER A 119 11.78 -7.26 9.29
CA SER A 119 11.82 -5.80 9.44
C SER A 119 13.25 -5.26 9.51
N ASP A 120 14.18 -5.96 10.18
CA ASP A 120 15.59 -5.60 10.27
C ASP A 120 16.27 -5.71 8.90
N GLU A 121 16.06 -6.81 8.17
CA GLU A 121 16.60 -7.03 6.83
C GLU A 121 16.23 -5.90 5.87
N TYR A 122 14.94 -5.58 5.80
CA TYR A 122 14.51 -4.48 4.94
C TYR A 122 15.03 -3.12 5.44
N PHE A 123 15.08 -2.88 6.76
CA PHE A 123 15.59 -1.63 7.30
C PHE A 123 17.05 -1.41 6.90
N ASP A 124 17.87 -2.45 6.93
CA ASP A 124 19.29 -2.39 6.59
C ASP A 124 19.54 -2.17 5.09
N SER A 125 18.61 -2.57 4.22
CA SER A 125 18.67 -2.27 2.79
C SER A 125 18.39 -0.79 2.45
N ARG A 126 17.85 0.00 3.38
CA ARG A 126 17.49 1.40 3.15
C ARG A 126 18.73 2.31 3.14
N PRO A 127 18.69 3.40 2.35
CA PRO A 127 19.72 4.43 2.41
C PRO A 127 19.97 4.94 3.83
N TYR A 128 21.22 5.20 4.18
CA TYR A 128 21.63 5.67 5.50
C TYR A 128 20.81 6.86 6.01
N THR A 129 20.57 7.86 5.16
CA THR A 129 19.76 9.04 5.51
C THR A 129 18.31 8.70 5.81
N SER A 130 17.73 7.69 5.12
CA SER A 130 16.37 7.21 5.38
C SER A 130 16.27 6.45 6.71
N ARG A 131 17.34 5.75 7.10
CA ARG A 131 17.44 5.08 8.41
C ARG A 131 17.51 6.11 9.55
N ILE A 132 18.30 7.18 9.39
CA ILE A 132 18.32 8.32 10.32
C ILE A 132 16.93 8.95 10.45
N GLY A 133 16.25 9.19 9.33
CA GLY A 133 14.91 9.78 9.31
C GLY A 133 13.88 8.98 10.13
N ALA A 134 13.99 7.66 10.14
CA ALA A 134 13.09 6.79 10.91
C ALA A 134 13.25 6.99 12.44
N TRP A 135 14.45 7.32 12.92
CA TRP A 135 14.69 7.66 14.32
C TRP A 135 14.32 9.10 14.68
N ALA A 136 14.59 10.04 13.77
CA ALA A 136 14.42 11.46 14.03
C ALA A 136 12.94 11.89 14.02
N SER A 137 12.11 11.22 13.23
CA SER A 137 10.72 11.61 12.99
C SER A 137 9.75 10.87 13.91
N ALA A 138 9.08 11.60 14.79
CA ALA A 138 7.86 11.16 15.46
C ALA A 138 6.69 11.32 14.46
N GLN A 139 6.53 10.34 13.58
CA GLN A 139 5.61 10.42 12.45
C GLN A 139 4.17 10.66 12.90
N SER A 140 3.50 11.64 12.30
CA SER A 140 2.13 12.10 12.58
C SER A 140 1.98 13.00 13.81
N GLU A 141 3.02 13.26 14.57
CA GLU A 141 2.99 14.22 15.68
C GLU A 141 3.19 15.66 15.21
N VAL A 142 2.71 16.61 16.01
CA VAL A 142 2.92 18.04 15.74
C VAL A 142 4.41 18.37 15.91
N LEU A 143 4.99 18.95 14.88
CA LEU A 143 6.39 19.36 14.87
C LEU A 143 6.49 20.85 15.12
N SER A 144 7.23 21.26 16.17
CA SER A 144 7.41 22.66 16.53
C SER A 144 8.21 23.45 15.49
N SER A 145 9.20 22.84 14.84
CA SER A 145 9.94 23.44 13.72
C SER A 145 10.70 22.40 12.89
N LYS A 146 10.91 22.71 11.61
CA LYS A 146 11.76 21.89 10.73
C LYS A 146 13.23 21.85 11.24
N ALA A 147 13.71 22.92 11.83
CA ALA A 147 15.06 22.98 12.39
C ALA A 147 15.27 21.95 13.51
N MET A 148 14.27 21.72 14.35
CA MET A 148 14.34 20.69 15.40
C MET A 148 14.43 19.27 14.80
N LEU A 149 13.72 18.99 13.74
CA LEU A 149 13.80 17.70 13.04
C LEU A 149 15.20 17.48 12.45
N VAL A 150 15.77 18.51 11.82
CA VAL A 150 17.13 18.47 11.27
C VAL A 150 18.14 18.24 12.39
N ALA A 151 18.03 18.93 13.53
CA ALA A 151 18.92 18.76 14.68
C ALA A 151 18.81 17.32 15.25
N LYS A 152 17.61 16.78 15.39
CA LYS A 152 17.42 15.37 15.80
C LYS A 152 18.08 14.40 14.81
N ALA A 153 17.91 14.60 13.51
CA ALA A 153 18.54 13.77 12.49
C ALA A 153 20.09 13.83 12.57
N ALA A 154 20.66 15.01 12.75
CA ALA A 154 22.11 15.19 12.95
C ALA A 154 22.60 14.47 14.21
N ALA A 155 21.89 14.55 15.32
CA ALA A 155 22.24 13.86 16.57
C ALA A 155 22.20 12.32 16.39
N VAL A 156 21.21 11.78 15.67
CA VAL A 156 21.15 10.35 15.34
C VAL A 156 22.35 9.95 14.47
N GLY A 157 22.68 10.72 13.44
CA GLY A 157 23.84 10.46 12.58
C GLY A 157 25.16 10.49 13.35
N ALA A 158 25.34 11.45 14.27
CA ALA A 158 26.54 11.52 15.13
C ALA A 158 26.63 10.32 16.08
N LYS A 159 25.50 9.83 16.60
CA LYS A 159 25.46 8.65 17.47
C LYS A 159 25.75 7.34 16.73
N HIS A 160 25.38 7.27 15.45
CA HIS A 160 25.45 6.05 14.65
C HIS A 160 26.21 6.28 13.32
N PRO A 161 27.51 6.64 13.35
CA PRO A 161 28.24 7.08 12.16
C PRO A 161 28.42 5.99 11.10
N LEU A 162 28.44 4.73 11.48
CA LEU A 162 28.68 3.61 10.57
C LEU A 162 27.41 2.82 10.25
N HIS A 163 26.57 2.57 11.25
CA HIS A 163 25.37 1.77 11.11
C HIS A 163 24.26 2.31 12.00
N VAL A 164 23.07 2.52 11.41
CA VAL A 164 21.87 2.95 12.13
C VAL A 164 20.98 1.72 12.29
N PRO A 165 20.80 1.17 13.51
CA PRO A 165 19.92 0.04 13.74
C PRO A 165 18.45 0.45 13.57
N ARG A 166 17.57 -0.51 13.31
CA ARG A 166 16.12 -0.24 13.22
C ARG A 166 15.56 0.21 14.58
N PRO A 167 14.80 1.31 14.62
CA PRO A 167 14.10 1.68 15.85
C PRO A 167 12.96 0.70 16.15
N PRO A 168 12.64 0.42 17.43
CA PRO A 168 11.60 -0.55 17.80
C PRO A 168 10.19 -0.16 17.31
N HIS A 169 9.96 1.11 17.08
CA HIS A 169 8.69 1.66 16.59
C HIS A 169 8.56 1.69 15.06
N TRP A 170 9.44 1.02 14.33
CA TRP A 170 9.41 0.97 12.87
C TRP A 170 9.57 -0.46 12.36
N GLY A 171 8.82 -0.83 11.33
CA GLY A 171 8.92 -2.15 10.71
C GLY A 171 7.84 -2.38 9.66
N GLY A 172 7.72 -3.64 9.25
CA GLY A 172 6.82 -4.08 8.20
C GLY A 172 5.41 -4.35 8.70
N TYR A 173 4.48 -4.19 7.77
CA TYR A 173 3.10 -4.65 7.86
C TYR A 173 2.81 -5.59 6.69
N LEU A 174 2.13 -6.69 6.96
CA LEU A 174 1.54 -7.60 5.99
C LEU A 174 0.03 -7.42 5.98
N VAL A 175 -0.54 -7.07 4.83
CA VAL A 175 -1.98 -7.12 4.60
C VAL A 175 -2.31 -8.48 4.00
N ILE A 176 -3.05 -9.29 4.75
CA ILE A 176 -3.53 -10.63 4.39
C ILE A 176 -4.91 -10.46 3.77
N PRO A 177 -5.06 -10.61 2.45
CA PRO A 177 -6.30 -10.29 1.79
C PRO A 177 -7.39 -11.35 2.01
N ASP A 178 -8.62 -10.90 2.20
CA ASP A 178 -9.82 -11.73 2.08
C ASP A 178 -10.68 -11.31 0.88
N ARG A 179 -10.36 -10.15 0.27
CA ARG A 179 -11.01 -9.64 -0.93
C ARG A 179 -10.03 -8.86 -1.80
N ILE A 180 -10.03 -9.16 -3.11
CA ILE A 180 -9.27 -8.40 -4.10
C ILE A 180 -10.17 -8.13 -5.30
N GLU A 181 -10.28 -6.87 -5.72
CA GLU A 181 -11.04 -6.46 -6.90
C GLU A 181 -10.10 -5.88 -7.96
N PHE A 182 -10.20 -6.38 -9.18
CA PHE A 182 -9.57 -5.87 -10.38
C PHE A 182 -10.59 -5.07 -11.18
N TRP A 183 -10.27 -3.81 -11.47
CA TRP A 183 -11.10 -2.91 -12.23
C TRP A 183 -10.34 -2.45 -13.48
N GLN A 184 -10.98 -2.56 -14.64
CA GLN A 184 -10.49 -2.09 -15.92
C GLN A 184 -11.45 -1.05 -16.50
N GLY A 185 -10.92 0.11 -16.88
CA GLY A 185 -11.66 1.16 -17.53
C GLY A 185 -12.25 0.71 -18.87
N ARG A 186 -13.54 1.06 -19.11
CA ARG A 186 -14.27 0.76 -20.35
C ARG A 186 -15.10 1.95 -20.78
N PRO A 187 -15.39 2.10 -22.09
CA PRO A 187 -16.26 3.15 -22.60
C PRO A 187 -17.64 3.16 -21.94
N SER A 188 -18.27 4.31 -21.96
CA SER A 188 -19.66 4.51 -21.47
C SER A 188 -19.85 4.13 -20.00
N ARG A 189 -18.78 4.09 -19.21
CA ARG A 189 -18.74 3.68 -17.80
C ARG A 189 -19.16 2.22 -17.54
N LEU A 190 -19.19 1.38 -18.57
CA LEU A 190 -19.46 -0.06 -18.44
C LEU A 190 -18.16 -0.82 -18.10
N HIS A 191 -17.54 -0.42 -17.00
CA HIS A 191 -16.23 -0.91 -16.56
C HIS A 191 -16.26 -2.39 -16.21
N ASP A 192 -15.19 -3.13 -16.56
CA ASP A 192 -15.04 -4.50 -16.11
C ASP A 192 -14.55 -4.53 -14.67
N ARG A 193 -15.25 -5.31 -13.84
CA ARG A 193 -14.92 -5.48 -12.43
C ARG A 193 -14.95 -6.95 -12.07
N ILE A 194 -13.81 -7.52 -11.72
CA ILE A 194 -13.66 -8.91 -11.28
C ILE A 194 -13.20 -8.90 -9.84
N GLN A 195 -14.03 -9.42 -8.93
CA GLN A 195 -13.74 -9.56 -7.53
C GLN A 195 -13.37 -11.00 -7.20
N TYR A 196 -12.36 -11.16 -6.37
CA TYR A 196 -12.05 -12.40 -5.67
C TYR A 196 -12.40 -12.24 -4.21
N ARG A 197 -13.09 -13.22 -3.66
CA ARG A 197 -13.50 -13.28 -2.27
C ARG A 197 -13.08 -14.61 -1.67
N LEU A 198 -12.36 -14.57 -0.55
CA LEU A 198 -11.91 -15.78 0.16
C LEU A 198 -13.07 -16.36 0.96
N VAL A 199 -13.47 -17.60 0.66
CA VAL A 199 -14.54 -18.32 1.35
C VAL A 199 -14.05 -19.72 1.66
N ASP A 200 -14.04 -20.10 2.93
CA ASP A 200 -13.61 -21.40 3.41
C ASP A 200 -12.24 -21.84 2.84
N GLY A 201 -11.30 -20.87 2.78
CA GLY A 201 -9.94 -21.08 2.28
C GLY A 201 -9.80 -21.13 0.75
N ASN A 202 -10.87 -20.91 0.00
CA ASN A 202 -10.87 -20.92 -1.47
C ASN A 202 -11.24 -19.54 -2.04
N TRP A 203 -10.56 -19.11 -3.11
CA TRP A 203 -10.91 -17.91 -3.83
C TRP A 203 -12.10 -18.16 -4.77
N ILE A 204 -13.18 -17.41 -4.53
CA ILE A 204 -14.36 -17.36 -5.42
C ILE A 204 -14.24 -16.09 -6.25
N ARG A 205 -14.33 -16.24 -7.57
CA ARG A 205 -14.27 -15.15 -8.53
C ARG A 205 -15.67 -14.80 -9.02
N GLU A 206 -15.99 -13.51 -8.99
CA GLU A 206 -17.31 -12.98 -9.32
C GLU A 206 -17.16 -11.69 -10.16
N ARG A 207 -18.04 -11.47 -11.13
CA ARG A 207 -18.15 -10.19 -11.83
C ARG A 207 -19.06 -9.25 -11.05
N LEU A 208 -18.61 -8.01 -10.85
CA LEU A 208 -19.43 -6.97 -10.25
C LEU A 208 -20.02 -6.04 -11.31
N SER A 209 -21.19 -5.49 -11.01
CA SER A 209 -21.77 -4.39 -11.80
C SER A 209 -20.88 -3.14 -11.72
N PRO A 210 -20.67 -2.40 -12.80
CA PRO A 210 -19.88 -1.17 -12.83
C PRO A 210 -20.46 -0.05 -11.99
#